data_9fc35150a8d696746e65d7b829fbdd5c
#
_entry.id   9fc35150a8d696746e65d7b829fbdd5c
#
_cell.length_a   1.000
_cell.length_b   1.000
_cell.length_c   1.000
_cell.angle_alpha   90.00
_cell.angle_beta   90.00
_cell.angle_gamma   90.00
#
_symmetry.space_group_name_H-M   'P 1'
#
loop_
_entity.id
_entity.type
_entity.pdbx_description
1 polymer ?
#
loop_
_entity_poly.entity_id
_entity_poly.type
_entity_poly.pdbx_seq_one_letter_code
_entity_poly.pdbx_strand_id
1 'polypeptide(L)'
;MIGLRPAFSTMLFLLLLTGGVYPLLTTALGQWWFPWQANGSLIHKDNVIRGSALIGQSFTAAGYFHGRPSATADTPYNPLASGGSNLAASNPELDAQIQARVAALRAANPQASSAVPVELTTASASGLDNNLTPGAAAWQIPRVAXXXXXXXAARQLPVEQVAQLVAEYTHRPLASFLGQPVVNIVELNLALDALQGHRAK
;
A
#
# COMPACT_ATOMS: atom_id res chain seq x y z
N MET A 1 47.58 18.15 -26.15
CA MET A 1 46.22 18.74 -25.99
C MET A 1 45.20 17.65 -26.05
N ILE A 2 44.41 17.49 -24.99
CA ILE A 2 43.30 16.54 -25.01
C ILE A 2 42.29 17.09 -26.00
N GLY A 3 41.93 16.28 -26.99
CA GLY A 3 41.04 16.75 -28.03
C GLY A 3 39.62 17.02 -27.54
N LEU A 4 39.13 18.22 -27.67
CA LEU A 4 37.75 18.55 -27.36
C LEU A 4 36.74 17.83 -28.28
N ARG A 5 37.18 17.59 -29.53
CA ARG A 5 36.33 16.93 -30.52
C ARG A 5 35.93 15.51 -30.08
N PRO A 6 36.84 14.61 -29.65
CA PRO A 6 36.39 13.32 -29.17
C PRO A 6 35.57 13.39 -27.88
N ALA A 7 35.84 14.38 -27.01
CA ALA A 7 35.04 14.55 -25.80
C ALA A 7 33.59 14.89 -26.13
N PHE A 8 33.38 15.85 -27.03
CA PHE A 8 32.02 16.21 -27.45
C PHE A 8 31.34 15.09 -28.23
N SER A 9 32.09 14.39 -29.11
CA SER A 9 31.52 13.27 -29.88
C SER A 9 31.06 12.14 -28.97
N THR A 10 31.87 11.77 -27.99
CA THR A 10 31.53 10.71 -27.03
C THR A 10 30.37 11.11 -26.17
N MET A 11 30.38 12.34 -25.67
CA MET A 11 29.28 12.85 -24.86
C MET A 11 27.98 12.83 -25.64
N LEU A 12 27.98 13.32 -26.87
CA LEU A 12 26.79 13.32 -27.72
C LEU A 12 26.29 11.90 -28.00
N PHE A 13 27.23 10.99 -28.34
CA PHE A 13 26.89 9.58 -28.60
C PHE A 13 26.24 8.94 -27.38
N LEU A 14 26.86 9.12 -26.20
CA LEU A 14 26.31 8.54 -24.98
C LEU A 14 24.98 9.19 -24.59
N LEU A 15 24.83 10.50 -24.80
CA LEU A 15 23.56 11.18 -24.55
C LEU A 15 22.44 10.61 -25.41
N LEU A 16 22.70 10.40 -26.70
CA LEU A 16 21.70 9.81 -27.60
C LEU A 16 21.40 8.37 -27.23
N LEU A 17 22.42 7.60 -26.86
CA LEU A 17 22.25 6.20 -26.50
C LEU A 17 21.47 6.06 -25.19
N THR A 18 21.87 6.77 -24.13
CA THR A 18 21.27 6.62 -22.81
C THR A 18 20.03 7.48 -22.60
N GLY A 19 19.89 8.58 -23.34
CA GLY A 19 18.74 9.49 -23.21
C GLY A 19 17.72 9.35 -24.32
N GLY A 20 18.03 8.62 -25.38
CA GLY A 20 17.13 8.42 -26.51
C GLY A 20 16.87 6.96 -26.80
N VAL A 21 17.88 6.25 -27.29
CA VAL A 21 17.71 4.87 -27.78
C VAL A 21 17.21 3.94 -26.66
N TYR A 22 17.90 3.93 -25.51
CA TYR A 22 17.57 3.01 -24.41
C TYR A 22 16.19 3.32 -23.82
N PRO A 23 15.84 4.57 -23.44
CA PRO A 23 14.51 4.84 -22.90
C PRO A 23 13.38 4.52 -23.89
N LEU A 24 13.54 4.86 -25.17
CA LEU A 24 12.51 4.58 -26.17
C LEU A 24 12.34 3.07 -26.39
N LEU A 25 13.45 2.34 -26.43
CA LEU A 25 13.40 0.89 -26.62
C LEU A 25 12.72 0.20 -25.42
N THR A 26 13.10 0.57 -24.19
CA THR A 26 12.50 -0.02 -22.99
C THR A 26 11.01 0.34 -22.88
N THR A 27 10.66 1.57 -23.24
CA THR A 27 9.23 1.99 -23.25
C THR A 27 8.44 1.16 -24.27
N ALA A 28 8.98 1.00 -25.48
CA ALA A 28 8.29 0.23 -26.52
C ALA A 28 8.11 -1.23 -26.10
N LEU A 29 9.15 -1.85 -25.55
CA LEU A 29 9.06 -3.25 -25.10
C LEU A 29 8.10 -3.38 -23.91
N GLY A 30 8.14 -2.44 -22.97
CA GLY A 30 7.25 -2.45 -21.81
C GLY A 30 5.79 -2.32 -22.23
N GLN A 31 5.49 -1.38 -23.14
CA GLN A 31 4.13 -1.20 -23.63
C GLN A 31 3.65 -2.40 -24.46
N TRP A 32 4.55 -3.08 -25.16
CA TRP A 32 4.19 -4.24 -25.97
C TRP A 32 3.95 -5.49 -25.12
N TRP A 33 4.89 -5.77 -24.18
CA TRP A 33 4.83 -7.02 -23.40
C TRP A 33 4.02 -6.89 -22.11
N PHE A 34 4.02 -5.72 -21.49
CA PHE A 34 3.45 -5.52 -20.16
C PHE A 34 2.63 -4.22 -20.10
N PRO A 35 1.61 -4.07 -20.98
CA PRO A 35 0.90 -2.78 -21.08
C PRO A 35 0.21 -2.35 -19.78
N TRP A 36 -0.34 -3.29 -19.00
CA TRP A 36 -1.00 -2.95 -17.74
C TRP A 36 0.02 -2.41 -16.72
N GLN A 37 1.14 -3.12 -16.56
CA GLN A 37 2.20 -2.71 -15.63
C GLN A 37 2.86 -1.40 -16.08
N ALA A 38 3.12 -1.27 -17.38
CA ALA A 38 3.76 -0.07 -17.93
C ALA A 38 2.93 1.19 -17.74
N ASN A 39 1.60 1.03 -17.58
CA ASN A 39 0.68 2.16 -17.41
C ASN A 39 0.19 2.30 -15.97
N GLY A 40 0.91 1.75 -14.99
CA GLY A 40 0.69 2.01 -13.58
C GLY A 40 -0.16 1.00 -12.84
N SER A 41 -0.42 -0.17 -13.44
CA SER A 41 -1.17 -1.26 -12.80
C SER A 41 -2.51 -0.78 -12.21
N LEU A 42 -3.26 -0.02 -13.00
CA LEU A 42 -4.49 0.61 -12.53
C LEU A 42 -5.60 -0.42 -12.31
N ILE A 43 -6.31 -0.26 -11.21
CA ILE A 43 -7.46 -1.10 -10.85
C ILE A 43 -8.73 -0.39 -11.32
N HIS A 44 -9.47 -1.04 -12.20
CA HIS A 44 -10.74 -0.52 -12.73
C HIS A 44 -11.90 -1.30 -12.13
N LYS A 45 -12.93 -0.58 -11.69
CA LYS A 45 -14.18 -1.17 -11.23
C LYS A 45 -15.33 -0.28 -11.73
N ASP A 46 -16.29 -0.88 -12.41
CA ASP A 46 -17.43 -0.17 -13.00
C ASP A 46 -17.01 0.98 -13.93
N ASN A 47 -15.96 0.73 -14.72
CA ASN A 47 -15.33 1.69 -15.65
C ASN A 47 -14.75 2.93 -14.99
N VAL A 48 -14.52 2.87 -13.67
CA VAL A 48 -13.89 3.96 -12.92
C VAL A 48 -12.56 3.45 -12.36
N ILE A 49 -11.52 4.28 -12.48
CA ILE A 49 -10.22 3.96 -11.86
C ILE A 49 -10.38 4.11 -10.35
N ARG A 50 -10.12 3.03 -9.62
CA ARG A 50 -10.24 3.01 -8.15
C ARG A 50 -8.89 3.15 -7.45
N GLY A 51 -7.80 2.94 -8.16
CA GLY A 51 -6.47 3.05 -7.60
C GLY A 51 -5.46 2.30 -8.44
N SER A 52 -4.31 2.03 -7.85
CA SER A 52 -3.26 1.22 -8.45
C SER A 52 -2.97 0.02 -7.55
N ALA A 53 -2.61 -1.09 -8.16
CA ALA A 53 -2.18 -2.28 -7.40
C ALA A 53 -0.84 -2.06 -6.70
N LEU A 54 -0.12 -0.98 -7.02
CA LEU A 54 1.23 -0.72 -6.52
C LEU A 54 1.29 0.37 -5.45
N ILE A 55 0.24 1.18 -5.30
CA ILE A 55 0.26 2.35 -4.42
C ILE A 55 -0.93 2.28 -3.46
N GLY A 56 -0.65 2.45 -2.17
CA GLY A 56 -1.67 2.47 -1.15
C GLY A 56 -2.53 3.73 -1.17
N GLN A 57 -3.63 3.66 -0.45
CA GLN A 57 -4.57 4.77 -0.31
C GLN A 57 -4.93 4.94 1.17
N SER A 58 -5.37 6.14 1.50
CA SER A 58 -5.81 6.46 2.85
C SER A 58 -7.24 5.97 3.06
N PHE A 59 -7.39 4.91 3.85
CA PHE A 59 -8.70 4.41 4.29
C PHE A 59 -8.84 4.76 5.77
N THR A 60 -9.87 5.53 6.12
CA THR A 60 -10.08 6.00 7.49
C THR A 60 -11.37 5.50 8.12
N ALA A 61 -12.34 5.06 7.31
CA ALA A 61 -13.61 4.59 7.85
C ALA A 61 -13.44 3.23 8.56
N ALA A 62 -14.22 3.02 9.61
CA ALA A 62 -14.08 1.84 10.48
C ALA A 62 -14.30 0.51 9.76
N GLY A 63 -15.13 0.50 8.70
CA GLY A 63 -15.42 -0.72 7.93
C GLY A 63 -14.37 -1.10 6.91
N TYR A 64 -13.25 -0.39 6.83
CA TYR A 64 -12.16 -0.71 5.92
C TYR A 64 -10.92 -1.13 6.68
N PHE A 65 -10.11 -1.97 6.03
CA PHE A 65 -8.75 -2.21 6.52
C PHE A 65 -7.91 -0.96 6.30
N HIS A 66 -7.20 -0.54 7.34
CA HIS A 66 -6.29 0.61 7.26
C HIS A 66 -4.89 0.11 6.95
N GLY A 67 -4.19 0.82 6.08
CA GLY A 67 -2.81 0.51 5.76
C GLY A 67 -1.83 1.04 6.80
N ARG A 68 -0.56 1.00 6.47
CA ARG A 68 0.51 1.52 7.33
C ARG A 68 0.37 3.04 7.47
N PRO A 69 0.83 3.61 8.59
CA PRO A 69 0.89 5.07 8.70
C PRO A 69 1.74 5.68 7.59
N SER A 70 1.29 6.80 7.07
CA SER A 70 1.96 7.52 5.98
C SER A 70 2.47 8.87 6.48
N ALA A 71 3.72 9.18 6.18
CA ALA A 71 4.36 10.44 6.55
C ALA A 71 4.71 11.28 5.32
N THR A 72 3.96 11.13 4.24
CA THR A 72 4.14 11.96 3.04
C THR A 72 3.77 13.42 3.34
N ALA A 73 4.38 14.34 2.59
CA ALA A 73 4.10 15.77 2.76
C ALA A 73 2.66 16.11 2.35
N ASP A 74 2.11 17.09 2.99
CA ASP A 74 0.79 17.69 2.76
C ASP A 74 -0.37 16.80 3.19
N THR A 75 -0.47 15.60 2.64
CA THR A 75 -1.56 14.65 2.96
C THR A 75 -1.01 13.23 3.02
N PRO A 76 -1.62 12.35 3.82
CA PRO A 76 -1.24 10.93 3.79
C PRO A 76 -1.42 10.30 2.41
N TYR A 77 -0.51 9.43 2.04
CA TYR A 77 -0.53 8.72 0.76
C TYR A 77 -0.49 9.67 -0.44
N ASN A 78 0.32 10.73 -0.33
CA ASN A 78 0.49 11.70 -1.42
C ASN A 78 1.48 11.13 -2.45
N PRO A 79 1.01 10.74 -3.64
CA PRO A 79 1.91 10.13 -4.64
C PRO A 79 2.91 11.13 -5.25
N LEU A 80 2.69 12.43 -5.05
CA LEU A 80 3.61 13.46 -5.54
C LEU A 80 4.74 13.75 -4.55
N ALA A 81 4.69 13.18 -3.34
CA ALA A 81 5.66 13.50 -2.30
C ALA A 81 6.01 12.26 -1.47
N SER A 82 6.36 11.16 -2.16
CA SER A 82 6.75 9.91 -1.49
C SER A 82 7.89 10.16 -0.49
N GLY A 83 7.72 9.68 0.74
CA GLY A 83 8.71 9.85 1.79
C GLY A 83 8.25 9.28 3.11
N GLY A 84 9.20 9.03 3.99
CA GLY A 84 8.95 8.54 5.33
C GLY A 84 9.15 9.62 6.38
N SER A 85 8.93 9.28 7.65
CA SER A 85 9.12 10.21 8.75
C SER A 85 10.59 10.59 8.96
N ASN A 86 11.51 9.68 8.61
CA ASN A 86 12.96 9.85 8.75
C ASN A 86 13.39 10.18 10.19
N LEU A 87 12.57 9.81 11.18
CA LEU A 87 12.88 10.01 12.59
C LEU A 87 13.89 8.96 13.06
N ALA A 88 14.93 9.41 13.72
CA ALA A 88 15.94 8.51 14.30
C ALA A 88 15.33 7.73 15.46
N ALA A 89 15.88 6.53 15.70
CA ALA A 89 15.43 5.69 16.82
C ALA A 89 15.60 6.39 18.17
N SER A 90 16.54 7.31 18.27
CA SER A 90 16.81 8.07 19.50
C SER A 90 15.94 9.33 19.64
N ASN A 91 15.12 9.65 18.64
CA ASN A 91 14.27 10.84 18.67
C ASN A 91 13.00 10.56 19.48
N PRO A 92 12.76 11.27 20.60
CA PRO A 92 11.58 11.00 21.42
C PRO A 92 10.25 11.23 20.70
N GLU A 93 10.25 12.01 19.62
CA GLU A 93 9.04 12.19 18.81
C GLU A 93 8.59 10.85 18.19
N LEU A 94 9.53 9.99 17.81
CA LEU A 94 9.17 8.68 17.26
C LEU A 94 8.40 7.85 18.28
N ASP A 95 8.91 7.79 19.53
CA ASP A 95 8.21 7.07 20.60
C ASP A 95 6.83 7.66 20.88
N ALA A 96 6.72 8.99 20.90
CA ALA A 96 5.43 9.65 21.13
C ALA A 96 4.42 9.31 20.02
N GLN A 97 4.87 9.32 18.78
CA GLN A 97 3.99 8.96 17.64
C GLN A 97 3.55 7.50 17.72
N ILE A 98 4.46 6.58 18.04
CA ILE A 98 4.14 5.15 18.19
C ILE A 98 3.11 4.96 19.31
N GLN A 99 3.33 5.58 20.47
CA GLN A 99 2.40 5.46 21.60
C GLN A 99 1.01 6.00 21.26
N ALA A 100 0.96 7.15 20.59
CA ALA A 100 -0.33 7.73 20.17
C ALA A 100 -1.07 6.80 19.21
N ARG A 101 -0.34 6.19 18.24
CA ARG A 101 -0.94 5.26 17.29
C ARG A 101 -1.42 3.99 17.99
N VAL A 102 -0.64 3.45 18.92
CA VAL A 102 -1.03 2.26 19.68
C VAL A 102 -2.33 2.54 20.47
N ALA A 103 -2.38 3.70 21.15
CA ALA A 103 -3.58 4.08 21.90
C ALA A 103 -4.81 4.19 20.99
N ALA A 104 -4.65 4.87 19.84
CA ALA A 104 -5.75 5.03 18.89
C ALA A 104 -6.22 3.69 18.30
N LEU A 105 -5.26 2.81 17.95
CA LEU A 105 -5.59 1.49 17.39
C LEU A 105 -6.32 0.62 18.42
N ARG A 106 -5.89 0.62 19.69
CA ARG A 106 -6.57 -0.14 20.74
C ARG A 106 -7.97 0.41 21.00
N ALA A 107 -8.13 1.73 20.99
CA ALA A 107 -9.44 2.35 21.18
C ALA A 107 -10.41 2.00 20.03
N ALA A 108 -9.86 1.94 18.80
CA ALA A 108 -10.68 1.60 17.61
C ALA A 108 -11.00 0.10 17.52
N ASN A 109 -10.19 -0.75 18.17
CA ASN A 109 -10.31 -2.21 18.03
C ASN A 109 -10.14 -2.90 19.38
N PRO A 110 -11.05 -2.64 20.35
CA PRO A 110 -10.90 -3.16 21.70
C PRO A 110 -11.00 -4.69 21.79
N GLN A 111 -11.56 -5.35 20.79
CA GLN A 111 -11.73 -6.79 20.78
C GLN A 111 -10.53 -7.52 20.16
N ALA A 112 -9.56 -6.79 19.64
CA ALA A 112 -8.40 -7.41 19.04
C ALA A 112 -7.49 -8.04 20.09
N SER A 113 -6.66 -8.99 19.67
CA SER A 113 -5.69 -9.63 20.52
C SER A 113 -4.71 -8.60 21.12
N SER A 114 -3.99 -9.00 22.11
CA SER A 114 -3.23 -8.10 22.99
C SER A 114 -2.19 -7.22 22.28
N ALA A 115 -1.45 -7.76 21.32
CA ALA A 115 -0.32 -7.06 20.71
C ALA A 115 -0.75 -6.33 19.45
N VAL A 116 -0.50 -5.01 19.41
CA VAL A 116 -0.70 -4.23 18.18
C VAL A 116 0.48 -4.50 17.24
N PRO A 117 0.22 -4.90 15.98
CA PRO A 117 1.32 -5.13 15.04
C PRO A 117 2.15 -3.88 14.80
N VAL A 118 3.47 -4.04 14.79
CA VAL A 118 4.43 -2.94 14.68
C VAL A 118 4.18 -2.15 13.39
N GLU A 119 3.86 -2.83 12.30
CA GLU A 119 3.67 -2.15 11.01
C GLU A 119 2.45 -1.23 10.99
N LEU A 120 1.50 -1.39 11.91
CA LEU A 120 0.37 -0.46 12.06
C LEU A 120 0.74 0.77 12.89
N THR A 121 1.90 0.76 13.56
CA THR A 121 2.34 1.87 14.41
C THR A 121 3.50 2.65 13.83
N THR A 122 4.20 2.11 12.82
CA THR A 122 5.38 2.73 12.22
C THR A 122 5.10 3.14 10.78
N ALA A 123 5.53 4.35 10.43
CA ALA A 123 5.33 4.86 9.08
C ALA A 123 6.15 4.06 8.07
N SER A 124 5.60 3.86 6.88
CA SER A 124 6.35 3.24 5.80
C SER A 124 7.39 4.21 5.25
N ALA A 125 8.46 3.67 4.67
CA ALA A 125 9.53 4.49 4.11
C ALA A 125 9.05 5.31 2.91
N SER A 126 8.14 4.76 2.12
CA SER A 126 7.60 5.45 0.94
C SER A 126 6.42 6.37 1.27
N GLY A 127 5.70 6.09 2.36
CA GLY A 127 4.41 6.70 2.63
C GLY A 127 3.30 6.23 1.71
N LEU A 128 3.57 5.28 0.81
CA LEU A 128 2.65 4.80 -0.23
C LEU A 128 2.47 3.28 -0.18
N ASP A 129 2.87 2.64 0.92
CA ASP A 129 2.85 1.18 1.04
C ASP A 129 1.41 0.67 0.97
N ASN A 130 1.15 -0.20 0.01
CA ASN A 130 -0.18 -0.77 -0.22
C ASN A 130 -0.37 -2.12 0.49
N ASN A 131 0.64 -2.62 1.19
CA ASN A 131 0.64 -3.98 1.73
C ASN A 131 0.71 -4.00 3.24
N LEU A 132 0.10 -5.04 3.82
CA LEU A 132 0.28 -5.43 5.22
C LEU A 132 0.65 -6.91 5.27
N THR A 133 1.27 -7.35 6.35
CA THR A 133 1.38 -8.78 6.63
C THR A 133 -0.02 -9.35 6.90
N PRO A 134 -0.23 -10.67 6.66
CA PRO A 134 -1.50 -11.30 7.02
C PRO A 134 -1.85 -11.14 8.51
N GLY A 135 -0.84 -11.12 9.38
CA GLY A 135 -1.06 -10.91 10.82
C GLY A 135 -1.61 -9.53 11.13
N ALA A 136 -1.09 -8.49 10.49
CA ALA A 136 -1.58 -7.12 10.71
C ALA A 136 -2.98 -6.91 10.11
N ALA A 137 -3.27 -7.56 8.99
CA ALA A 137 -4.62 -7.55 8.44
C ALA A 137 -5.58 -8.30 9.38
N ALA A 138 -5.19 -9.50 9.84
CA ALA A 138 -6.00 -10.32 10.75
C ALA A 138 -6.31 -9.57 12.06
N TRP A 139 -5.35 -8.79 12.58
CA TRP A 139 -5.56 -8.00 13.78
C TRP A 139 -6.72 -7.02 13.65
N GLN A 140 -6.99 -6.55 12.42
CA GLN A 140 -8.07 -5.57 12.16
C GLN A 140 -9.44 -6.23 11.94
N ILE A 141 -9.51 -7.55 11.77
CA ILE A 141 -10.77 -8.24 11.42
C ILE A 141 -11.90 -7.95 12.42
N PRO A 142 -11.68 -7.98 13.76
CA PRO A 142 -12.80 -7.70 14.68
C PRO A 142 -13.42 -6.32 14.45
N ARG A 143 -12.60 -5.31 14.19
CA ARG A 143 -13.11 -3.95 13.91
C ARG A 143 -13.89 -3.90 12.59
N VAL A 144 -13.34 -4.50 11.57
CA VAL A 144 -13.95 -4.45 10.22
C VAL A 144 -15.26 -5.26 10.19
N ALA A 145 -15.28 -6.43 10.80
CA ALA A 145 -16.45 -7.31 10.80
C ALA A 145 -17.55 -6.82 11.74
N UNK A 146 -17.02 -6.64 12.78
CA UNK A 146 -18.01 -6.46 13.75
C UNK A 146 -18.18 -5.04 14.17
N UNK A 147 -18.13 -4.50 14.15
CA UNK A 147 -18.14 -3.23 14.64
C UNK A 147 -19.04 -3.10 15.76
N UNK A 148 -18.56 -3.26 16.36
CA UNK A 148 -19.24 -3.10 17.54
C UNK A 148 -19.71 -1.74 17.67
N UNK A 149 -20.33 -1.78 18.10
CA UNK A 149 -20.98 -0.76 18.59
C UNK A 149 -20.81 0.68 18.10
N UNK A 150 -20.36 0.98 17.83
CA UNK A 150 -20.50 2.37 17.64
C UNK A 150 -20.83 2.72 16.25
N UNK A 151 -21.45 3.03 16.30
CA UNK A 151 -22.02 3.62 15.30
C UNK A 151 -21.63 3.40 13.89
N UNK A 152 -21.45 3.38 13.63
CA UNK A 152 -21.62 3.44 12.30
C UNK A 152 -21.33 2.22 11.63
N ALA A 153 -21.46 1.97 11.13
CA ALA A 153 -21.61 1.12 10.03
C ALA A 153 -20.39 0.27 9.78
N ALA A 154 -20.02 -0.49 10.76
CA ALA A 154 -19.28 -1.65 10.44
C ALA A 154 -20.16 -2.56 9.61
N ARG A 155 -19.53 -3.44 8.83
CA ARG A 155 -20.20 -4.07 7.69
C ARG A 155 -21.17 -5.19 8.08
N GLN A 156 -21.24 -5.56 9.38
CA GLN A 156 -22.08 -6.64 9.89
C GLN A 156 -21.86 -7.95 9.12
N LEU A 157 -20.59 -8.22 8.83
CA LEU A 157 -20.19 -9.46 8.18
C LEU A 157 -19.71 -10.46 9.23
N PRO A 158 -19.95 -11.75 9.03
CA PRO A 158 -19.36 -12.75 9.91
C PRO A 158 -17.84 -12.64 9.90
N VAL A 159 -17.25 -12.74 11.10
CA VAL A 159 -15.78 -12.67 11.26
C VAL A 159 -15.08 -13.69 10.35
N GLU A 160 -15.67 -14.89 10.26
CA GLU A 160 -15.13 -15.97 9.44
C GLU A 160 -15.07 -15.61 7.95
N GLN A 161 -16.08 -14.88 7.48
CA GLN A 161 -16.13 -14.45 6.08
C GLN A 161 -15.06 -13.41 5.79
N VAL A 162 -14.86 -12.47 6.72
CA VAL A 162 -13.80 -11.46 6.58
C VAL A 162 -12.42 -12.13 6.66
N ALA A 163 -12.25 -13.10 7.58
CA ALA A 163 -10.99 -13.85 7.70
C ALA A 163 -10.68 -14.64 6.41
N GLN A 164 -11.72 -15.27 5.83
CA GLN A 164 -11.55 -16.00 4.57
C GLN A 164 -11.12 -15.05 3.46
N LEU A 165 -11.70 -13.85 3.40
CA LEU A 165 -11.31 -12.86 2.40
C LEU A 165 -9.86 -12.42 2.56
N VAL A 166 -9.41 -12.19 3.80
CA VAL A 166 -7.99 -11.87 4.06
C VAL A 166 -7.08 -12.99 3.56
N ALA A 167 -7.45 -14.26 3.83
CA ALA A 167 -6.66 -15.41 3.38
C ALA A 167 -6.62 -15.49 1.86
N GLU A 168 -7.75 -15.25 1.20
CA GLU A 168 -7.88 -15.30 -0.26
C GLU A 168 -7.04 -14.21 -0.94
N TYR A 169 -6.97 -13.02 -0.34
CA TYR A 169 -6.21 -11.88 -0.86
C TYR A 169 -4.79 -11.82 -0.32
N THR A 170 -4.31 -12.89 0.32
CA THR A 170 -2.92 -13.01 0.77
C THR A 170 -2.07 -13.52 -0.40
N HIS A 171 -1.18 -12.68 -0.87
CA HIS A 171 -0.24 -13.03 -1.93
C HIS A 171 1.01 -13.66 -1.31
N ARG A 172 1.33 -14.86 -1.75
CA ARG A 172 2.50 -15.59 -1.25
C ARG A 172 3.55 -15.65 -2.36
N PRO A 173 4.82 -15.41 -2.03
CA PRO A 173 5.88 -15.57 -3.04
C PRO A 173 6.02 -17.03 -3.44
N LEU A 174 6.55 -17.26 -4.65
CA LEU A 174 6.76 -18.62 -5.17
C LEU A 174 7.69 -19.43 -4.28
N ALA A 175 8.63 -18.78 -3.60
CA ALA A 175 9.54 -19.42 -2.66
C ALA A 175 9.75 -18.51 -1.47
N SER A 176 9.93 -19.09 -0.29
CA SER A 176 10.01 -18.32 0.96
C SER A 176 11.18 -17.35 1.02
N PHE A 177 12.27 -17.63 0.27
CA PHE A 177 13.42 -16.73 0.24
C PHE A 177 13.21 -15.50 -0.65
N LEU A 178 12.15 -15.49 -1.47
CA LEU A 178 11.85 -14.35 -2.37
C LEU A 178 11.06 -13.24 -1.69
N GLY A 179 10.51 -13.49 -0.49
CA GLY A 179 9.74 -12.48 0.21
C GLY A 179 8.82 -13.09 1.24
N GLN A 180 7.98 -12.24 1.81
CA GLN A 180 7.00 -12.65 2.82
C GLN A 180 5.58 -12.56 2.24
N PRO A 181 4.64 -13.34 2.80
CA PRO A 181 3.24 -13.16 2.41
C PRO A 181 2.75 -11.75 2.74
N VAL A 182 1.99 -11.16 1.81
CA VAL A 182 1.44 -9.82 2.00
C VAL A 182 -0.01 -9.76 1.53
N VAL A 183 -0.76 -8.81 2.09
CA VAL A 183 -2.13 -8.53 1.70
C VAL A 183 -2.19 -7.12 1.15
N ASN A 184 -2.65 -6.98 -0.10
CA ASN A 184 -2.83 -5.65 -0.71
C ASN A 184 -4.13 -5.05 -0.16
N ILE A 185 -4.01 -3.94 0.55
CA ILE A 185 -5.12 -3.33 1.27
C ILE A 185 -6.13 -2.69 0.32
N VAL A 186 -5.67 -2.15 -0.82
CA VAL A 186 -6.58 -1.57 -1.81
C VAL A 186 -7.47 -2.67 -2.41
N GLU A 187 -6.86 -3.77 -2.84
CA GLU A 187 -7.60 -4.89 -3.42
C GLU A 187 -8.56 -5.51 -2.40
N LEU A 188 -8.09 -5.70 -1.16
CA LEU A 188 -8.91 -6.27 -0.09
C LEU A 188 -10.14 -5.41 0.20
N ASN A 189 -9.97 -4.09 0.28
CA ASN A 189 -11.08 -3.18 0.56
C ASN A 189 -12.08 -3.14 -0.61
N LEU A 190 -11.60 -3.22 -1.85
CA LEU A 190 -12.49 -3.31 -3.01
C LEU A 190 -13.28 -4.63 -3.02
N ALA A 191 -12.65 -5.72 -2.57
CA ALA A 191 -13.33 -7.01 -2.44
C ALA A 191 -14.40 -6.97 -1.33
N LEU A 192 -14.11 -6.30 -0.21
CA LEU A 192 -15.11 -6.09 0.84
C LEU A 192 -16.34 -5.36 0.31
N ASP A 193 -16.13 -4.31 -0.48
CA ASP A 193 -17.25 -3.56 -1.08
C ASP A 193 -18.06 -4.45 -2.04
N ALA A 194 -17.40 -5.33 -2.78
CA ALA A 194 -18.09 -6.25 -3.67
C ALA A 194 -18.97 -7.24 -2.90
N LEU A 195 -18.49 -7.75 -1.77
CA LEU A 195 -19.27 -8.64 -0.91
C LEU A 195 -20.56 -7.95 -0.43
N GLN A 196 -20.45 -6.68 -0.02
CA GLN A 196 -21.61 -5.93 0.47
C GLN A 196 -22.60 -5.64 -0.67
N GLY A 197 -22.11 -5.30 -1.84
CA GLY A 197 -22.95 -5.06 -3.02
C GLY A 197 -23.75 -6.28 -3.45
N HIS A 198 -23.20 -7.47 -3.25
CA HIS A 198 -23.92 -8.72 -3.56
C HIS A 198 -25.03 -9.01 -2.54
N ARG A 199 -24.88 -8.57 -1.30
CA ARG A 199 -25.89 -8.80 -0.27
C ARG A 199 -27.05 -7.79 -0.34
N ALA A 200 -26.83 -6.65 -0.96
CA ALA A 200 -27.85 -5.59 -1.07
C ALA A 200 -28.84 -5.81 -2.23
N LYS A 201 -28.61 -6.84 -3.07
CA LYS A 201 -29.49 -7.26 -4.14
C LYS A 201 -30.30 -8.50 -3.69
#